data_39ace30126d7a660ae9ab63789e54fea
#
_entry.id   39ace30126d7a660ae9ab63789e54fea
#
_cell.length_a   1.000
_cell.length_b   1.000
_cell.length_c   1.000
_cell.angle_alpha   90.00
_cell.angle_beta   90.00
_cell.angle_gamma   90.00
#
_symmetry.space_group_name_H-M   'P 1'
#
loop_
_entity.id
_entity.type
_entity.pdbx_description
1 polymer ?
#
loop_
_entity_poly.entity_id
_entity_poly.type
_entity_poly.pdbx_seq_one_letter_code
_entity_poly.pdbx_strand_id
1 'polypeptide(L)'
;GLAKSLRAAVHHSSPIYVKRNILASTFIPHPWLSQQNFSRFVLDFLVFGNAFLEKRYSTTGKVIRLETSPAKYTRRGVEEDVYWWVPSFNEPTPFTPGSVFHLLEPDINQELYGLPEYLSALNSAWLNESATLFRRKYYENGAHAGYIMYVTDAVQDRNDIEMLRENMVKSKGRNNFKNLFLYAPQGKADGIKIIPLSEVATKDDFFNIKKASAEDLMSAHRVPPQMIGMMPNNTGGFGDVTKAAQVFVRNELTFLQERCKEINCWVGEDVFRFRTYSL
;
A
#
# COMPACT_ATOMS: atom_id res chain seq x y z
N GLY A 1 -5.87 8.06 -3.90
CA GLY A 1 -6.23 6.86 -4.64
C GLY A 1 -5.18 5.75 -4.56
N LEU A 2 -5.42 4.61 -5.20
CA LEU A 2 -4.63 3.36 -5.13
C LEU A 2 -3.12 3.55 -5.36
N ALA A 3 -2.70 4.41 -6.28
CA ALA A 3 -1.28 4.70 -6.51
C ALA A 3 -0.55 5.26 -5.27
N LYS A 4 -1.24 6.02 -4.43
CA LYS A 4 -0.67 6.54 -3.17
C LYS A 4 -0.67 5.47 -2.09
N SER A 5 -1.74 4.66 -2.00
CA SER A 5 -1.87 3.63 -0.99
C SER A 5 -0.84 2.50 -1.13
N LEU A 6 -0.28 2.28 -2.33
CA LEU A 6 0.79 1.29 -2.54
C LEU A 6 1.94 1.44 -1.54
N ARG A 7 2.22 2.65 -1.08
CA ARG A 7 3.32 2.95 -0.15
C ARG A 7 2.86 3.24 1.28
N ALA A 8 1.59 3.01 1.59
CA ALA A 8 1.04 3.27 2.93
C ALA A 8 1.69 2.37 4.00
N ALA A 9 1.90 1.09 3.67
CA ALA A 9 2.53 0.15 4.59
C ALA A 9 3.50 -0.79 3.87
N VAL A 10 4.56 -1.19 4.57
CA VAL A 10 5.55 -2.16 4.06
C VAL A 10 4.88 -3.49 3.73
N HIS A 11 3.99 -3.95 4.60
CA HIS A 11 3.24 -5.21 4.43
C HIS A 11 2.19 -5.16 3.32
N HIS A 12 1.92 -3.97 2.76
CA HIS A 12 1.07 -3.80 1.59
C HIS A 12 1.88 -3.82 0.29
N SER A 13 2.97 -3.07 0.22
CA SER A 13 3.77 -2.99 -1.01
C SER A 13 4.61 -4.25 -1.27
N SER A 14 5.17 -4.85 -0.21
CA SER A 14 6.09 -5.99 -0.34
C SER A 14 5.48 -7.21 -1.04
N PRO A 15 4.27 -7.69 -0.67
CA PRO A 15 3.61 -8.79 -1.36
C PRO A 15 3.35 -8.52 -2.86
N ILE A 16 2.96 -7.29 -3.20
CA ILE A 16 2.75 -6.88 -4.59
C ILE A 16 4.05 -7.01 -5.38
N TYR A 17 5.16 -6.53 -4.83
CA TYR A 17 6.46 -6.66 -5.48
C TYR A 17 6.95 -8.11 -5.56
N VAL A 18 6.67 -8.94 -4.57
CA VAL A 18 6.99 -10.38 -4.61
C VAL A 18 6.21 -11.06 -5.74
N LYS A 19 4.89 -10.87 -5.83
CA LYS A 19 4.06 -11.40 -6.92
C LYS A 19 4.60 -10.95 -8.29
N ARG A 20 4.86 -9.65 -8.47
CA ARG A 20 5.42 -9.10 -9.70
C ARG A 20 6.77 -9.72 -10.05
N ASN A 21 7.69 -9.80 -9.09
CA ASN A 21 9.04 -10.31 -9.33
C ASN A 21 9.03 -11.78 -9.75
N ILE A 22 8.22 -12.60 -9.09
CA ILE A 22 8.08 -14.02 -9.43
C ILE A 22 7.46 -14.18 -10.82
N LEU A 23 6.39 -13.46 -11.14
CA LEU A 23 5.81 -13.47 -12.48
C LEU A 23 6.83 -13.02 -13.53
N ALA A 24 7.55 -11.93 -13.30
CA ALA A 24 8.57 -11.45 -14.23
C ALA A 24 9.74 -12.40 -14.36
N SER A 25 10.17 -13.09 -13.32
CA SER A 25 11.26 -14.07 -13.36
C SER A 25 10.91 -15.34 -14.14
N THR A 26 9.64 -15.73 -14.11
CA THR A 26 9.15 -16.90 -14.86
C THR A 26 8.78 -16.57 -16.31
N PHE A 27 8.55 -15.31 -16.64
CA PHE A 27 8.19 -14.86 -17.98
C PHE A 27 9.35 -15.12 -18.97
N ILE A 28 9.03 -15.66 -20.14
CA ILE A 28 9.97 -15.85 -21.24
C ILE A 28 9.84 -14.65 -22.19
N PRO A 29 10.84 -13.77 -22.27
CA PRO A 29 10.75 -12.59 -23.12
C PRO A 29 10.48 -12.94 -24.58
N HIS A 30 9.70 -12.09 -25.25
CA HIS A 30 9.36 -12.20 -26.67
C HIS A 30 9.90 -10.96 -27.40
N PRO A 31 10.25 -11.04 -28.70
CA PRO A 31 10.68 -9.87 -29.49
C PRO A 31 9.74 -8.68 -29.40
N TRP A 32 8.45 -8.92 -29.25
CA TRP A 32 7.44 -7.86 -29.12
C TRP A 32 7.26 -7.38 -27.68
N LEU A 33 7.63 -8.15 -26.65
CA LEU A 33 7.41 -7.82 -25.25
C LEU A 33 8.63 -8.16 -24.40
N SER A 34 9.34 -7.12 -23.96
CA SER A 34 10.46 -7.28 -23.04
C SER A 34 10.01 -7.63 -21.63
N GLN A 35 10.89 -8.29 -20.87
CA GLN A 35 10.64 -8.59 -19.45
C GLN A 35 10.35 -7.33 -18.63
N GLN A 36 11.00 -6.21 -18.93
CA GLN A 36 10.77 -4.94 -18.24
C GLN A 36 9.35 -4.41 -18.51
N ASN A 37 8.89 -4.49 -19.74
CA ASN A 37 7.56 -4.01 -20.13
C ASN A 37 6.46 -4.92 -19.55
N PHE A 38 6.67 -6.25 -19.57
CA PHE A 38 5.83 -7.22 -18.89
C PHE A 38 5.75 -6.94 -17.37
N SER A 39 6.89 -6.66 -16.73
CA SER A 39 6.93 -6.32 -15.29
C SER A 39 6.12 -5.06 -14.94
N ARG A 40 6.09 -4.05 -15.83
CA ARG A 40 5.24 -2.86 -15.67
C ARG A 40 3.76 -3.21 -15.80
N PHE A 41 3.42 -4.02 -16.80
CA PHE A 41 2.06 -4.49 -17.05
C PHE A 41 1.48 -5.23 -15.83
N VAL A 42 2.26 -6.18 -15.30
CA VAL A 42 1.87 -6.94 -14.10
C VAL A 42 1.76 -6.05 -12.86
N LEU A 43 2.66 -5.07 -12.70
CA LEU A 43 2.57 -4.14 -11.58
C LEU A 43 1.28 -3.32 -11.61
N ASP A 44 0.91 -2.81 -12.78
CA ASP A 44 -0.36 -2.07 -12.93
C ASP A 44 -1.55 -2.96 -12.60
N PHE A 45 -1.57 -4.20 -13.08
CA PHE A 45 -2.62 -5.16 -12.77
C PHE A 45 -2.73 -5.42 -11.26
N LEU A 46 -1.63 -5.71 -10.59
CA LEU A 46 -1.60 -5.99 -9.15
C LEU A 46 -1.97 -4.77 -8.28
N VAL A 47 -1.66 -3.56 -8.74
CA VAL A 47 -1.94 -2.32 -7.98
C VAL A 47 -3.34 -1.79 -8.22
N PHE A 48 -3.81 -1.83 -9.46
CA PHE A 48 -5.07 -1.18 -9.85
C PHE A 48 -6.20 -2.17 -10.13
N GLY A 49 -5.91 -3.47 -10.21
CA GLY A 49 -6.84 -4.46 -10.77
C GLY A 49 -7.07 -4.26 -12.27
N ASN A 50 -6.25 -3.44 -12.93
CA ASN A 50 -6.36 -3.08 -14.34
C ASN A 50 -4.98 -2.96 -14.95
N ALA A 51 -4.77 -3.54 -16.12
CA ALA A 51 -3.58 -3.30 -16.93
C ALA A 51 -3.94 -3.20 -18.40
N PHE A 52 -3.24 -2.34 -19.12
CA PHE A 52 -3.50 -2.07 -20.52
C PHE A 52 -2.25 -2.35 -21.33
N LEU A 53 -2.43 -3.09 -22.43
CA LEU A 53 -1.37 -3.44 -23.35
C LEU A 53 -1.75 -2.96 -24.75
N GLU A 54 -0.86 -2.20 -25.39
CA GLU A 54 -1.08 -1.62 -26.72
C GLU A 54 -0.26 -2.33 -27.79
N LYS A 55 -0.87 -2.69 -28.90
CA LYS A 55 -0.19 -3.12 -30.13
C LYS A 55 0.37 -1.91 -30.87
N ARG A 56 1.67 -1.87 -31.05
CA ARG A 56 2.33 -0.90 -31.91
C ARG A 56 2.54 -1.50 -33.31
N TYR A 57 2.10 -0.79 -34.31
CA TYR A 57 2.12 -1.24 -35.70
C TYR A 57 3.23 -0.57 -36.50
N SER A 58 3.75 -1.28 -37.47
CA SER A 58 4.58 -0.72 -38.53
C SER A 58 3.74 0.08 -39.52
N THR A 59 4.37 0.83 -40.41
CA THR A 59 3.71 1.53 -41.51
C THR A 59 2.95 0.57 -42.46
N THR A 60 3.30 -0.72 -42.46
CA THR A 60 2.64 -1.78 -43.24
C THR A 60 1.50 -2.46 -42.48
N GLY A 61 1.14 -1.99 -41.28
CA GLY A 61 0.07 -2.56 -40.47
C GLY A 61 0.41 -3.83 -39.70
N LYS A 62 1.69 -4.27 -39.71
CA LYS A 62 2.13 -5.43 -38.91
C LYS A 62 2.44 -5.02 -37.47
N VAL A 63 2.06 -5.85 -36.49
CA VAL A 63 2.47 -5.67 -35.10
C VAL A 63 3.99 -5.82 -35.00
N ILE A 64 4.64 -4.85 -34.39
CA ILE A 64 6.09 -4.84 -34.19
C ILE A 64 6.47 -4.84 -32.71
N ARG A 65 5.58 -4.39 -31.83
CA ARG A 65 5.83 -4.31 -30.41
C ARG A 65 4.53 -4.25 -29.62
N LEU A 66 4.55 -4.80 -28.42
CA LEU A 66 3.54 -4.59 -27.39
C LEU A 66 4.07 -3.64 -26.35
N GLU A 67 3.28 -2.66 -25.92
CA GLU A 67 3.71 -1.65 -24.98
C GLU A 67 2.68 -1.50 -23.87
N THR A 68 3.14 -1.48 -22.62
CA THR A 68 2.26 -1.25 -21.49
C THR A 68 1.85 0.22 -21.43
N SER A 69 0.55 0.47 -21.51
CA SER A 69 0.01 1.79 -21.25
C SER A 69 -0.36 1.91 -19.77
N PRO A 70 0.22 2.87 -19.04
CA PRO A 70 -0.02 3.00 -17.60
C PRO A 70 -1.50 3.12 -17.24
N ALA A 71 -1.99 2.21 -16.39
CA ALA A 71 -3.40 2.18 -15.96
C ALA A 71 -3.84 3.48 -15.28
N LYS A 72 -2.92 4.21 -14.67
CA LYS A 72 -3.18 5.52 -14.08
C LYS A 72 -3.73 6.53 -15.09
N TYR A 73 -3.34 6.43 -16.35
CA TYR A 73 -3.67 7.39 -17.40
C TYR A 73 -4.54 6.83 -18.52
N THR A 74 -4.70 5.51 -18.60
CA THR A 74 -5.54 4.88 -19.61
C THR A 74 -7.00 4.86 -19.16
N ARG A 75 -7.91 5.22 -20.05
CA ARG A 75 -9.35 5.25 -19.80
C ARG A 75 -10.07 4.45 -20.87
N ARG A 76 -11.07 3.67 -20.46
CA ARG A 76 -12.02 3.03 -21.35
C ARG A 76 -13.01 4.08 -21.87
N GLY A 77 -13.31 4.04 -23.16
CA GLY A 77 -14.37 4.85 -23.76
C GLY A 77 -15.76 4.31 -23.45
N VAL A 78 -16.77 5.04 -23.91
CA VAL A 78 -18.19 4.61 -23.80
C VAL A 78 -18.47 3.44 -24.74
N GLU A 79 -17.86 3.46 -25.93
CA GLU A 79 -17.96 2.40 -26.91
C GLU A 79 -17.01 1.26 -26.59
N GLU A 80 -17.37 0.06 -27.00
CA GLU A 80 -16.54 -1.13 -26.83
C GLU A 80 -15.24 -0.98 -27.63
N ASP A 81 -14.12 -1.49 -27.08
CA ASP A 81 -12.77 -1.43 -27.66
C ASP A 81 -12.20 -0.02 -27.92
N VAL A 82 -12.83 1.02 -27.40
CA VAL A 82 -12.31 2.39 -27.47
C VAL A 82 -11.59 2.75 -26.18
N TYR A 83 -10.34 3.17 -26.30
CA TYR A 83 -9.49 3.59 -25.17
C TYR A 83 -8.85 4.94 -25.42
N TRP A 84 -8.57 5.65 -24.34
CA TRP A 84 -8.03 6.99 -24.34
C TRP A 84 -6.81 7.11 -23.43
N TRP A 85 -5.79 7.77 -23.90
CA TRP A 85 -4.68 8.24 -23.10
C TRP A 85 -5.00 9.61 -22.53
N VAL A 86 -5.08 9.73 -21.20
CA VAL A 86 -5.52 10.94 -20.48
C VAL A 86 -4.50 11.29 -19.40
N PRO A 87 -3.31 11.82 -19.77
CA PRO A 87 -2.31 12.26 -18.81
C PRO A 87 -2.75 13.52 -18.09
N SER A 88 -3.55 14.36 -18.77
CA SER A 88 -4.21 15.56 -18.27
C SER A 88 -5.66 15.59 -18.76
N PHE A 89 -6.56 16.19 -18.00
CA PHE A 89 -7.97 16.30 -18.38
C PHE A 89 -8.21 17.12 -19.66
N ASN A 90 -7.25 17.96 -20.05
CA ASN A 90 -7.42 18.88 -21.16
C ASN A 90 -6.99 18.31 -22.52
N GLU A 91 -6.28 17.19 -22.56
CA GLU A 91 -5.74 16.64 -23.81
C GLU A 91 -5.88 15.09 -23.87
N PRO A 92 -7.08 14.54 -23.96
CA PRO A 92 -7.25 13.11 -24.19
C PRO A 92 -6.83 12.75 -25.62
N THR A 93 -6.00 11.73 -25.74
CA THR A 93 -5.58 11.19 -27.05
C THR A 93 -6.18 9.79 -27.22
N PRO A 94 -6.93 9.52 -28.31
CA PRO A 94 -7.48 8.19 -28.55
C PRO A 94 -6.38 7.22 -28.97
N PHE A 95 -6.49 5.97 -28.52
CA PHE A 95 -5.74 4.86 -29.11
C PHE A 95 -6.39 4.42 -30.43
N THR A 96 -5.61 3.77 -31.28
CA THR A 96 -6.18 3.12 -32.47
C THR A 96 -7.22 2.08 -32.03
N PRO A 97 -8.44 2.09 -32.58
CA PRO A 97 -9.46 1.10 -32.22
C PRO A 97 -8.93 -0.34 -32.34
N GLY A 98 -9.24 -1.19 -31.37
CA GLY A 98 -8.78 -2.60 -31.31
C GLY A 98 -7.28 -2.80 -31.01
N SER A 99 -6.52 -1.72 -30.81
CA SER A 99 -5.09 -1.82 -30.51
C SER A 99 -4.77 -2.03 -29.03
N VAL A 100 -5.73 -1.87 -28.13
CA VAL A 100 -5.52 -1.97 -26.68
C VAL A 100 -6.27 -3.17 -26.12
N PHE A 101 -5.54 -3.99 -25.37
CA PHE A 101 -6.10 -5.05 -24.52
C PHE A 101 -6.21 -4.54 -23.09
N HIS A 102 -7.36 -4.77 -22.47
CA HIS A 102 -7.59 -4.44 -21.06
C HIS A 102 -7.71 -5.73 -20.25
N LEU A 103 -6.68 -6.04 -19.47
CA LEU A 103 -6.75 -7.06 -18.44
C LEU A 103 -7.34 -6.43 -17.19
N LEU A 104 -8.47 -6.95 -16.71
CA LEU A 104 -9.15 -6.43 -15.52
C LEU A 104 -9.36 -7.54 -14.49
N GLU A 105 -9.27 -7.20 -13.21
CA GLU A 105 -9.67 -8.08 -12.10
C GLU A 105 -11.18 -7.93 -11.88
N PRO A 106 -11.99 -8.97 -12.14
CA PRO A 106 -13.45 -8.84 -12.08
C PRO A 106 -13.93 -8.58 -10.66
N ASP A 107 -14.91 -7.70 -10.53
CA ASP A 107 -15.61 -7.43 -9.27
C ASP A 107 -17.12 -7.39 -9.50
N ILE A 108 -17.89 -7.92 -8.54
CA ILE A 108 -19.36 -8.03 -8.67
C ILE A 108 -20.09 -6.68 -8.65
N ASN A 109 -19.43 -5.62 -8.19
CA ASN A 109 -20.01 -4.28 -8.10
C ASN A 109 -19.45 -3.32 -9.18
N GLN A 110 -18.59 -3.81 -10.07
CA GLN A 110 -17.91 -2.99 -11.05
C GLN A 110 -17.70 -3.75 -12.37
N GLU A 111 -18.31 -3.26 -13.47
CA GLU A 111 -18.25 -3.91 -14.77
C GLU A 111 -17.23 -3.32 -15.73
N LEU A 112 -16.94 -2.00 -15.59
CA LEU A 112 -16.11 -1.26 -16.55
C LEU A 112 -14.62 -1.38 -16.26
N TYR A 113 -14.26 -1.46 -14.97
CA TYR A 113 -12.90 -1.58 -14.51
C TYR A 113 -12.80 -2.70 -13.48
N GLY A 114 -11.63 -3.31 -13.40
CA GLY A 114 -11.32 -4.24 -12.33
C GLY A 114 -11.05 -3.52 -11.02
N LEU A 115 -11.21 -4.23 -9.91
CA LEU A 115 -10.81 -3.80 -8.58
C LEU A 115 -9.69 -4.70 -8.05
N PRO A 116 -8.65 -4.15 -7.40
CA PRO A 116 -7.57 -4.97 -6.89
C PRO A 116 -8.04 -5.82 -5.72
N GLU A 117 -7.63 -7.08 -5.67
CA GLU A 117 -8.02 -8.08 -4.67
C GLU A 117 -7.80 -7.63 -3.21
N TYR A 118 -6.77 -6.83 -2.96
CA TYR A 118 -6.41 -6.32 -1.63
C TYR A 118 -7.30 -5.16 -1.13
N LEU A 119 -8.27 -4.72 -1.90
CA LEU A 119 -9.05 -3.50 -1.60
C LEU A 119 -9.71 -3.56 -0.22
N SER A 120 -10.15 -4.75 0.21
CA SER A 120 -10.75 -4.99 1.54
C SER A 120 -9.78 -4.68 2.70
N ALA A 121 -8.47 -4.85 2.50
CA ALA A 121 -7.45 -4.61 3.52
C ALA A 121 -6.84 -3.20 3.46
N LEU A 122 -7.36 -2.31 2.64
CA LEU A 122 -6.79 -0.98 2.46
C LEU A 122 -6.87 -0.14 3.75
N ASN A 123 -7.94 -0.33 4.54
CA ASN A 123 -8.07 0.32 5.84
C ASN A 123 -6.99 -0.17 6.83
N SER A 124 -6.64 -1.46 6.80
CA SER A 124 -5.53 -2.00 7.61
C SER A 124 -4.18 -1.43 7.17
N ALA A 125 -3.98 -1.15 5.87
CA ALA A 125 -2.78 -0.47 5.38
C ALA A 125 -2.65 0.95 5.93
N TRP A 126 -3.72 1.73 5.91
CA TRP A 126 -3.74 3.09 6.47
C TRP A 126 -3.63 3.11 7.99
N LEU A 127 -4.24 2.14 8.68
CA LEU A 127 -4.09 1.99 10.11
C LEU A 127 -2.63 1.68 10.49
N ASN A 128 -1.96 0.80 9.74
CA ASN A 128 -0.54 0.49 9.91
C ASN A 128 0.36 1.72 9.68
N GLU A 129 0.07 2.51 8.65
CA GLU A 129 0.72 3.80 8.39
C GLU A 129 0.54 4.76 9.57
N SER A 130 -0.70 4.95 10.02
CA SER A 130 -1.05 5.85 11.12
C SER A 130 -0.35 5.45 12.42
N ALA A 131 -0.31 4.15 12.74
CA ALA A 131 0.41 3.63 13.91
C ALA A 131 1.92 3.89 13.80
N THR A 132 2.50 3.76 12.61
CA THR A 132 3.91 4.04 12.35
C THR A 132 4.22 5.53 12.49
N LEU A 133 3.37 6.41 11.94
CA LEU A 133 3.52 7.87 12.04
C LEU A 133 3.36 8.36 13.48
N PHE A 134 2.36 7.81 14.21
CA PHE A 134 2.18 8.13 15.62
C PHE A 134 3.42 7.73 16.43
N ARG A 135 3.91 6.49 16.25
CA ARG A 135 5.11 6.00 16.94
C ARG A 135 6.34 6.86 16.65
N ARG A 136 6.52 7.28 15.40
CA ARG A 136 7.59 8.18 15.00
C ARG A 136 7.49 9.52 15.75
N LYS A 137 6.32 10.15 15.77
CA LYS A 137 6.08 11.40 16.50
C LYS A 137 6.27 11.24 18.01
N TYR A 138 5.87 10.10 18.57
CA TYR A 138 6.08 9.78 19.98
C TYR A 138 7.57 9.81 20.35
N TYR A 139 8.41 9.16 19.54
CA TYR A 139 9.87 9.17 19.77
C TYR A 139 10.52 10.52 19.46
N GLU A 140 10.08 11.24 18.43
CA GLU A 140 10.55 12.59 18.12
C GLU A 140 10.28 13.57 19.28
N ASN A 141 9.24 13.32 20.06
CA ASN A 141 8.87 14.11 21.24
C ASN A 141 9.48 13.59 22.57
N GLY A 142 10.54 12.81 22.51
CA GLY A 142 11.22 12.28 23.70
C GLY A 142 10.44 11.19 24.41
N ALA A 143 9.64 10.40 23.68
CA ALA A 143 8.82 9.31 24.18
C ALA A 143 7.74 9.73 25.21
N HIS A 144 7.21 10.94 25.07
CA HIS A 144 6.12 11.44 25.91
C HIS A 144 4.86 11.69 25.07
N ALA A 145 3.75 11.06 25.47
CA ALA A 145 2.42 11.31 24.86
C ALA A 145 1.82 12.65 25.30
N GLY A 146 2.53 13.39 26.13
CA GLY A 146 2.07 14.59 26.77
C GLY A 146 1.81 14.37 28.26
N TYR A 147 1.60 15.45 28.98
CA TYR A 147 1.26 15.41 30.40
C TYR A 147 0.21 16.44 30.74
N ILE A 148 -0.51 16.20 31.81
CA ILE A 148 -1.39 17.17 32.44
C ILE A 148 -0.61 17.80 33.59
N MET A 149 -0.32 19.10 33.50
CA MET A 149 0.20 19.85 34.62
C MET A 149 -0.98 20.41 35.41
N TYR A 150 -1.15 19.90 36.63
CA TYR A 150 -2.20 20.35 37.54
C TYR A 150 -1.56 21.17 38.66
N VAL A 151 -1.91 22.46 38.73
CA VAL A 151 -1.39 23.40 39.75
C VAL A 151 -2.51 23.70 40.71
N THR A 152 -2.31 23.37 41.99
CA THR A 152 -3.27 23.56 43.09
C THR A 152 -2.84 24.64 44.05
N ASP A 153 -1.63 25.14 43.94
CA ASP A 153 -1.14 26.17 44.85
C ASP A 153 -1.78 27.54 44.57
N ALA A 154 -2.08 28.28 45.61
CA ALA A 154 -2.58 29.64 45.51
C ALA A 154 -1.44 30.57 45.11
N VAL A 155 -1.17 30.67 43.82
CA VAL A 155 -0.18 31.61 43.29
C VAL A 155 -0.69 33.03 43.50
N GLN A 156 0.17 33.84 44.14
CA GLN A 156 -0.22 35.21 44.49
C GLN A 156 -0.28 36.17 43.29
N ASP A 157 0.33 35.80 42.16
CA ASP A 157 0.35 36.62 40.96
C ASP A 157 -0.24 35.87 39.73
N ARG A 158 -1.25 36.47 39.11
CA ARG A 158 -1.85 35.96 37.87
C ARG A 158 -0.90 35.93 36.69
N ASN A 159 0.12 36.81 36.69
CA ASN A 159 1.12 36.87 35.62
C ASN A 159 2.01 35.62 35.61
N ASP A 160 2.29 35.02 36.77
CA ASP A 160 3.09 33.80 36.87
C ASP A 160 2.38 32.60 36.26
N ILE A 161 1.05 32.54 36.37
CA ILE A 161 0.24 31.48 35.78
C ILE A 161 0.20 31.61 34.26
N GLU A 162 0.03 32.83 33.76
CA GLU A 162 0.04 33.08 32.31
C GLU A 162 1.41 32.80 31.72
N MET A 163 2.48 33.15 32.42
CA MET A 163 3.86 32.87 32.01
C MET A 163 4.17 31.36 31.99
N LEU A 164 3.71 30.59 32.99
CA LEU A 164 3.80 29.13 32.99
C LEU A 164 3.03 28.52 31.82
N ARG A 165 1.80 28.99 31.58
CA ARG A 165 0.96 28.56 30.46
C ARG A 165 1.59 28.88 29.12
N GLU A 166 2.11 30.08 28.93
CA GLU A 166 2.81 30.49 27.72
C GLU A 166 4.09 29.68 27.47
N ASN A 167 4.89 29.45 28.51
CA ASN A 167 6.10 28.66 28.41
C ASN A 167 5.79 27.20 28.06
N MET A 168 4.71 26.64 28.60
CA MET A 168 4.21 25.34 28.18
C MET A 168 3.74 25.31 26.73
N VAL A 169 3.13 26.35 26.23
CA VAL A 169 2.73 26.49 24.82
C VAL A 169 3.95 26.71 23.91
N LYS A 170 4.93 27.51 24.35
CA LYS A 170 6.16 27.84 23.59
C LYS A 170 7.15 26.67 23.54
N SER A 171 7.19 25.81 24.56
CA SER A 171 8.04 24.60 24.58
C SER A 171 7.63 23.54 23.54
N LYS A 172 6.54 23.77 22.83
CA LYS A 172 6.01 22.86 21.80
C LYS A 172 6.41 23.31 20.41
N GLY A 173 7.14 22.46 19.70
CA GLY A 173 7.29 22.57 18.26
C GLY A 173 5.90 22.45 17.56
N ARG A 174 5.80 22.97 16.36
CA ARG A 174 4.57 23.19 15.57
C ARG A 174 3.67 21.95 15.34
N ASN A 175 4.09 20.74 15.76
CA ASN A 175 3.39 19.45 15.50
C ASN A 175 3.41 18.47 16.68
N ASN A 176 3.72 18.88 17.91
CA ASN A 176 3.88 17.98 19.04
C ASN A 176 2.56 17.71 19.79
N PHE A 177 2.48 16.60 20.57
CA PHE A 177 1.32 16.28 21.40
C PHE A 177 0.99 17.40 22.39
N LYS A 178 -0.29 17.66 22.61
CA LYS A 178 -0.73 18.76 23.47
C LYS A 178 -0.63 18.39 24.94
N ASN A 179 0.09 19.18 25.74
CA ASN A 179 0.02 19.13 27.18
C ASN A 179 -1.23 19.90 27.66
N LEU A 180 -1.87 19.47 28.70
CA LEU A 180 -2.99 20.19 29.30
C LEU A 180 -2.49 20.91 30.56
N PHE A 181 -2.84 22.18 30.69
CA PHE A 181 -2.59 22.97 31.89
C PHE A 181 -3.90 23.18 32.63
N LEU A 182 -3.96 22.76 33.89
CA LEU A 182 -5.11 22.96 34.77
C LEU A 182 -4.67 23.76 36.00
N TYR A 183 -5.35 24.86 36.28
CA TYR A 183 -5.16 25.66 37.46
C TYR A 183 -6.41 25.64 38.36
N ALA A 184 -6.25 25.25 39.61
CA ALA A 184 -7.33 25.19 40.61
C ALA A 184 -6.85 25.83 41.94
N PRO A 185 -7.11 27.11 42.19
CA PRO A 185 -6.47 27.91 43.24
C PRO A 185 -6.92 27.62 44.68
N GLN A 186 -7.55 26.50 44.97
CA GLN A 186 -7.98 26.12 46.33
C GLN A 186 -7.73 24.66 46.67
N GLY A 187 -6.72 24.05 46.07
CA GLY A 187 -6.35 22.64 46.30
C GLY A 187 -5.37 22.46 47.49
N LYS A 188 -5.29 21.24 48.01
CA LYS A 188 -4.43 20.85 49.11
C LYS A 188 -2.92 20.71 48.72
N ALA A 189 -2.10 20.71 49.66
CA ALA A 189 -0.66 20.79 49.91
C ALA A 189 0.39 20.26 48.92
N ASP A 190 0.05 19.72 47.76
CA ASP A 190 1.04 19.25 46.77
C ASP A 190 1.15 20.13 45.52
N GLY A 191 1.17 21.41 45.69
CA GLY A 191 1.21 22.57 44.76
C GLY A 191 1.26 22.35 43.25
N ILE A 192 2.04 21.43 42.74
CA ILE A 192 2.18 21.12 41.34
C ILE A 192 2.17 19.60 41.15
N LYS A 193 1.26 19.07 40.38
CA LYS A 193 1.23 17.65 40.05
C LYS A 193 1.28 17.45 38.53
N ILE A 194 2.28 16.71 38.07
CA ILE A 194 2.42 16.31 36.67
C ILE A 194 1.85 14.90 36.54
N ILE A 195 0.80 14.77 35.74
CA ILE A 195 0.15 13.49 35.45
C ILE A 195 0.55 13.09 34.04
N PRO A 196 1.43 12.12 33.83
CA PRO A 196 1.75 11.63 32.49
C PRO A 196 0.51 10.95 31.90
N LEU A 197 0.17 11.31 30.67
CA LEU A 197 -0.81 10.57 29.89
C LEU A 197 -0.22 9.21 29.56
N SER A 198 -0.72 8.19 30.23
CA SER A 198 -0.19 6.83 30.43
C SER A 198 0.81 6.31 29.38
N GLU A 199 2.02 6.03 29.83
CA GLU A 199 3.12 5.53 28.99
C GLU A 199 3.03 4.03 28.68
N VAL A 200 2.35 3.24 29.50
CA VAL A 200 2.46 1.77 29.47
C VAL A 200 1.46 1.13 28.52
N ALA A 201 0.22 1.61 28.49
CA ALA A 201 -0.82 1.06 27.58
C ALA A 201 -0.55 1.35 26.09
N THR A 202 0.10 2.47 25.80
CA THR A 202 0.33 2.92 24.41
C THR A 202 1.35 2.07 23.67
N LYS A 203 2.36 1.51 24.30
CA LYS A 203 3.41 0.74 23.61
C LYS A 203 2.90 -0.61 23.10
N ASP A 204 2.16 -1.32 23.94
CA ASP A 204 1.64 -2.65 23.61
C ASP A 204 0.50 -2.55 22.59
N ASP A 205 -0.34 -1.53 22.71
CA ASP A 205 -1.45 -1.30 21.76
C ASP A 205 -0.96 -0.99 20.35
N PHE A 206 0.07 -0.15 20.19
CA PHE A 206 0.63 0.14 18.86
C PHE A 206 1.34 -1.05 18.24
N PHE A 207 2.00 -1.87 19.05
CA PHE A 207 2.61 -3.09 18.54
C PHE A 207 1.55 -4.08 18.08
N ASN A 208 0.49 -4.25 18.85
CA ASN A 208 -0.63 -5.13 18.52
C ASN A 208 -1.39 -4.66 17.27
N ILE A 209 -1.69 -3.37 17.15
CA ILE A 209 -2.31 -2.78 15.96
C ILE A 209 -1.44 -3.04 14.73
N LYS A 210 -0.14 -2.80 14.84
CA LYS A 210 0.79 -3.01 13.73
C LYS A 210 0.90 -4.47 13.32
N LYS A 211 0.87 -5.38 14.28
CA LYS A 211 0.90 -6.83 14.05
C LYS A 211 -0.40 -7.30 13.40
N ALA A 212 -1.55 -6.97 13.97
CA ALA A 212 -2.85 -7.35 13.42
C ALA A 212 -3.06 -6.81 11.99
N SER A 213 -2.77 -5.53 11.77
CA SER A 213 -2.89 -4.93 10.43
C SER A 213 -1.90 -5.52 9.42
N ALA A 214 -0.73 -6.00 9.85
CA ALA A 214 0.19 -6.72 8.98
C ALA A 214 -0.37 -8.10 8.60
N GLU A 215 -0.98 -8.82 9.53
CA GLU A 215 -1.62 -10.12 9.29
C GLU A 215 -2.81 -9.98 8.32
N ASP A 216 -3.65 -8.96 8.48
CA ASP A 216 -4.73 -8.65 7.55
C ASP A 216 -4.22 -8.43 6.13
N LEU A 217 -3.17 -7.62 5.99
CA LEU A 217 -2.56 -7.32 4.69
C LEU A 217 -1.96 -8.56 4.04
N MET A 218 -1.27 -9.40 4.80
CA MET A 218 -0.71 -10.65 4.28
C MET A 218 -1.80 -11.60 3.81
N SER A 219 -2.89 -11.71 4.57
CA SER A 219 -4.05 -12.53 4.23
C SER A 219 -4.73 -12.02 2.95
N ALA A 220 -4.93 -10.71 2.81
CA ALA A 220 -5.54 -10.12 1.62
C ALA A 220 -4.67 -10.29 0.36
N HIS A 221 -3.35 -10.26 0.50
CA HIS A 221 -2.43 -10.52 -0.61
C HIS A 221 -2.19 -12.00 -0.89
N ARG A 222 -2.59 -12.90 0.00
CA ARG A 222 -2.38 -14.37 -0.11
C ARG A 222 -0.93 -14.77 -0.36
N VAL A 223 0.02 -13.97 0.14
CA VAL A 223 1.46 -14.26 0.07
C VAL A 223 1.94 -14.78 1.42
N PRO A 224 2.52 -15.98 1.49
CA PRO A 224 3.05 -16.53 2.73
C PRO A 224 4.12 -15.61 3.36
N PRO A 225 4.10 -15.40 4.68
CA PRO A 225 5.06 -14.54 5.39
C PRO A 225 6.53 -14.87 5.08
N GLN A 226 6.85 -16.15 4.92
CA GLN A 226 8.19 -16.64 4.60
C GLN A 226 8.73 -16.05 3.27
N MET A 227 7.86 -15.85 2.29
CA MET A 227 8.25 -15.33 0.97
C MET A 227 8.61 -13.85 0.98
N ILE A 228 8.26 -13.13 2.04
CA ILE A 228 8.66 -11.73 2.25
C ILE A 228 9.66 -11.56 3.40
N GLY A 229 10.25 -12.66 3.88
CA GLY A 229 11.25 -12.63 4.94
C GLY A 229 10.69 -12.43 6.36
N MET A 230 9.38 -12.69 6.57
CA MET A 230 8.77 -12.62 7.90
C MET A 230 8.72 -14.01 8.54
N MET A 231 8.96 -14.06 9.86
CA MET A 231 8.72 -15.28 10.63
C MET A 231 7.22 -15.48 10.84
N PRO A 232 6.68 -16.67 10.55
CA PRO A 232 5.29 -16.98 10.88
C PRO A 232 5.07 -16.98 12.39
N ASN A 233 3.90 -16.52 12.82
CA ASN A 233 3.51 -16.63 14.22
C ASN A 233 3.35 -18.11 14.60
N ASN A 234 3.76 -18.49 15.82
CA ASN A 234 3.57 -19.81 16.41
C ASN A 234 4.31 -21.00 15.75
N THR A 235 5.26 -20.75 14.86
CA THR A 235 6.20 -21.78 14.41
C THR A 235 7.52 -21.55 15.12
N GLY A 236 8.13 -22.59 15.68
CA GLY A 236 9.42 -22.50 16.38
C GLY A 236 10.60 -22.08 15.50
N GLY A 237 10.33 -21.39 14.36
CA GLY A 237 11.29 -20.93 13.38
C GLY A 237 10.61 -20.42 12.10
N PHE A 238 11.40 -20.30 11.02
CA PHE A 238 10.95 -19.77 9.73
C PHE A 238 9.91 -20.66 9.01
N GLY A 239 9.72 -21.90 9.48
CA GLY A 239 8.85 -22.89 8.86
C GLY A 239 9.43 -23.47 7.56
N ASP A 240 8.63 -24.27 6.85
CA ASP A 240 9.03 -24.86 5.57
C ASP A 240 8.75 -23.89 4.42
N VAL A 241 9.78 -23.15 4.02
CA VAL A 241 9.71 -22.17 2.92
C VAL A 241 9.34 -22.84 1.60
N THR A 242 9.81 -24.06 1.38
CA THR A 242 9.55 -24.80 0.13
C THR A 242 8.07 -25.12 0.00
N LYS A 243 7.45 -25.65 1.07
CA LYS A 243 6.01 -25.93 1.07
C LYS A 243 5.18 -24.64 0.95
N ALA A 244 5.57 -23.58 1.64
CA ALA A 244 4.90 -22.28 1.52
C ALA A 244 4.95 -21.75 0.08
N ALA A 245 6.09 -21.84 -0.58
CA ALA A 245 6.26 -21.46 -1.98
C ALA A 245 5.43 -22.36 -2.92
N GLN A 246 5.38 -23.66 -2.70
CA GLN A 246 4.56 -24.57 -3.51
C GLN A 246 3.07 -24.24 -3.42
N VAL A 247 2.55 -23.93 -2.23
CA VAL A 247 1.16 -23.52 -2.04
C VAL A 247 0.88 -22.19 -2.77
N PHE A 248 1.79 -21.23 -2.64
CA PHE A 248 1.67 -19.95 -3.34
C PHE A 248 1.68 -20.13 -4.86
N VAL A 249 2.59 -20.95 -5.40
CA VAL A 249 2.67 -21.21 -6.84
C VAL A 249 1.38 -21.82 -7.34
N ARG A 250 0.86 -22.84 -6.65
CA ARG A 250 -0.36 -23.52 -7.03
C ARG A 250 -1.59 -22.62 -7.01
N ASN A 251 -1.75 -21.81 -5.96
CA ASN A 251 -2.99 -21.08 -5.70
C ASN A 251 -3.01 -19.68 -6.33
N GLU A 252 -1.85 -19.05 -6.52
CA GLU A 252 -1.76 -17.66 -6.97
C GLU A 252 -1.00 -17.53 -8.29
N LEU A 253 0.25 -18.01 -8.33
CA LEU A 253 1.12 -17.76 -9.47
C LEU A 253 0.60 -18.40 -10.77
N THR A 254 0.22 -19.68 -10.70
CA THR A 254 -0.28 -20.42 -11.88
C THR A 254 -1.52 -19.73 -12.44
N PHE A 255 -2.45 -19.31 -11.59
CA PHE A 255 -3.65 -18.62 -12.03
C PHE A 255 -3.35 -17.28 -12.70
N LEU A 256 -2.44 -16.49 -12.14
CA LEU A 256 -2.01 -15.23 -12.75
C LEU A 256 -1.30 -15.44 -14.10
N GLN A 257 -0.51 -16.51 -14.24
CA GLN A 257 0.12 -16.87 -15.50
C GLN A 257 -0.91 -17.27 -16.57
N GLU A 258 -1.92 -18.08 -16.22
CA GLU A 258 -2.98 -18.48 -17.15
C GLU A 258 -3.78 -17.26 -17.63
N ARG A 259 -4.13 -16.35 -16.76
CA ARG A 259 -4.78 -15.09 -17.15
C ARG A 259 -3.94 -14.24 -18.11
N CYS A 260 -2.63 -14.19 -17.90
CA CYS A 260 -1.75 -13.51 -18.85
C CYS A 260 -1.71 -14.23 -20.22
N LYS A 261 -1.79 -15.56 -20.26
CA LYS A 261 -1.79 -16.34 -21.50
C LYS A 261 -3.03 -16.10 -22.35
N GLU A 262 -4.18 -15.74 -21.75
CA GLU A 262 -5.39 -15.39 -22.48
C GLU A 262 -5.15 -14.24 -23.47
N ILE A 263 -4.18 -13.36 -23.18
CA ILE A 263 -3.81 -12.23 -24.05
C ILE A 263 -3.28 -12.73 -25.41
N ASN A 264 -2.69 -13.93 -25.47
CA ASN A 264 -2.17 -14.51 -26.72
C ASN A 264 -3.25 -14.63 -27.80
N CYS A 265 -4.50 -14.92 -27.41
CA CYS A 265 -5.63 -14.97 -28.34
C CYS A 265 -5.87 -13.61 -29.02
N TRP A 266 -5.82 -12.52 -28.24
CA TRP A 266 -5.96 -11.17 -28.80
C TRP A 266 -4.75 -10.75 -29.63
N VAL A 267 -3.54 -11.13 -29.20
CA VAL A 267 -2.32 -10.81 -29.95
C VAL A 267 -2.27 -11.56 -31.28
N GLY A 268 -2.75 -12.81 -31.29
CA GLY A 268 -2.62 -13.74 -32.41
C GLY A 268 -1.25 -14.41 -32.51
N GLU A 269 -0.45 -14.37 -31.42
CA GLU A 269 0.89 -14.91 -31.31
C GLU A 269 1.15 -15.37 -29.88
N ASP A 270 1.98 -16.40 -29.68
CA ASP A 270 2.30 -16.95 -28.35
C ASP A 270 3.39 -16.11 -27.64
N VAL A 271 3.01 -14.91 -27.23
CA VAL A 271 3.88 -13.92 -26.58
C VAL A 271 4.04 -14.17 -25.10
N PHE A 272 2.93 -14.50 -24.41
CA PHE A 272 2.91 -14.74 -22.97
C PHE A 272 3.20 -16.20 -22.67
N ARG A 273 4.50 -16.49 -22.44
CA ARG A 273 5.01 -17.80 -22.07
C ARG A 273 5.74 -17.74 -20.75
N PHE A 274 5.62 -18.79 -19.96
CA PHE A 274 6.23 -18.86 -18.63
C PHE A 274 7.01 -20.15 -18.44
N ARG A 275 8.12 -20.04 -17.72
CA ARG A 275 8.87 -21.19 -17.20
C ARG A 275 8.19 -21.66 -15.92
N THR A 276 8.36 -22.94 -15.61
CA THR A 276 8.00 -23.47 -14.29
C THR A 276 8.80 -22.73 -13.21
N TYR A 277 8.12 -22.28 -12.16
CA TYR A 277 8.83 -21.72 -11.02
C TYR A 277 9.55 -22.82 -10.26
N SER A 278 10.84 -22.65 -10.04
CA SER A 278 11.68 -23.51 -9.22
C SER A 278 12.37 -22.66 -8.17
N LEU A 279 12.46 -23.17 -6.94
CA LEU A 279 13.27 -22.58 -5.87
C LEU A 279 14.74 -22.89 -6.10
#